data_fb72605a6ba804540ff1025ea7b1669f
#
_entry.id   fb72605a6ba804540ff1025ea7b1669f
#
_cell.length_a   1.000
_cell.length_b   1.000
_cell.length_c   1.000
_cell.angle_alpha   90.00
_cell.angle_beta   90.00
_cell.angle_gamma   90.00
#
_symmetry.space_group_name_H-M   'P 1'
#
loop_
_entity.id
_entity.type
_entity.pdbx_description
1 polymer ?
#
loop_
_entity_poly.entity_id
_entity_poly.type
_entity_poly.pdbx_seq_one_letter_code
_entity_poly.pdbx_strand_id
1 'polypeptide(L)'
;LPESILAKEESRRRLAFDELLRVQTVLVGRKRAFERNSRSIRHVVDGELLSRFTSALPFPLTGAQRRVIEEISHDLAGAHPMHRLLQGDVGSGKTVVAVAAMLVAVQGKHQGALMAPTEVLAEQHFAGITKMVEGLQVPDPDNLFGDRPLRVELLTSRVTGEKRREVLADLASGSIDVVIGTHALIQEGVNFASLGVVVIDEQHRFGVEQ
;
A
#
# COMPACT_ATOMS: atom_id res chain seq x y z
N LEU A 1 24.82 43.56 -5.42
CA LEU A 1 24.79 43.29 -3.98
C LEU A 1 23.56 43.97 -3.38
N PRO A 2 22.76 43.31 -2.52
CA PRO A 2 21.58 43.93 -1.92
C PRO A 2 22.01 45.03 -0.96
N GLU A 3 21.49 46.23 -1.22
CA GLU A 3 21.83 47.45 -0.47
C GLU A 3 21.18 47.54 0.91
N SER A 4 20.24 46.60 1.23
CA SER A 4 19.55 46.54 2.51
C SER A 4 19.28 45.10 2.95
N ILE A 5 19.01 44.87 4.25
CA ILE A 5 18.66 43.57 4.81
C ILE A 5 17.36 43.03 4.17
N LEU A 6 16.38 43.89 3.90
CA LEU A 6 15.13 43.57 3.22
C LEU A 6 15.36 43.09 1.79
N ALA A 7 16.21 43.79 1.01
CA ALA A 7 16.56 43.35 -0.34
C ALA A 7 17.33 42.03 -0.37
N LYS A 8 18.12 41.73 0.66
CA LYS A 8 18.80 40.44 0.84
C LYS A 8 17.80 39.31 1.08
N GLU A 9 16.82 39.54 1.91
CA GLU A 9 15.79 38.55 2.25
C GLU A 9 14.88 38.26 1.05
N GLU A 10 14.50 39.28 0.31
CA GLU A 10 13.71 39.17 -0.91
C GLU A 10 14.47 38.40 -2.01
N SER A 11 15.76 38.74 -2.21
CA SER A 11 16.63 38.01 -3.14
C SER A 11 16.80 36.55 -2.78
N ARG A 12 16.94 36.24 -1.47
CA ARG A 12 17.01 34.85 -0.98
C ARG A 12 15.72 34.07 -1.23
N ARG A 13 14.56 34.69 -0.97
CA ARG A 13 13.25 34.10 -1.26
C ARG A 13 13.08 33.79 -2.74
N ARG A 14 13.50 34.70 -3.59
CA ARG A 14 13.41 34.53 -5.06
C ARG A 14 14.31 33.39 -5.54
N LEU A 15 15.56 33.32 -5.06
CA LEU A 15 16.46 32.22 -5.40
C LEU A 15 15.90 30.86 -4.93
N ALA A 16 15.41 30.78 -3.68
CA ALA A 16 14.80 29.56 -3.16
C ALA A 16 13.56 29.17 -3.97
N PHE A 17 12.74 30.14 -4.37
CA PHE A 17 11.58 29.87 -5.22
C PHE A 17 12.01 29.32 -6.59
N ASP A 18 13.00 29.93 -7.25
CA ASP A 18 13.47 29.49 -8.57
C ASP A 18 14.06 28.08 -8.51
N GLU A 19 14.82 27.74 -7.45
CA GLU A 19 15.35 26.40 -7.24
C GLU A 19 14.24 25.38 -7.02
N LEU A 20 13.30 25.68 -6.12
CA LEU A 20 12.14 24.80 -5.84
C LEU A 20 11.25 24.65 -7.07
N LEU A 21 11.03 25.72 -7.84
CA LEU A 21 10.23 25.67 -9.07
C LEU A 21 10.86 24.73 -10.10
N ARG A 22 12.19 24.78 -10.28
CA ARG A 22 12.91 23.87 -11.19
C ARG A 22 12.72 22.41 -10.77
N VAL A 23 12.94 22.12 -9.49
CA VAL A 23 12.75 20.77 -8.94
C VAL A 23 11.31 20.30 -9.13
N GLN A 24 10.33 21.12 -8.77
CA GLN A 24 8.92 20.80 -8.92
C GLN A 24 8.52 20.59 -10.39
N THR A 25 9.03 21.42 -11.31
CA THR A 25 8.75 21.25 -12.74
C THR A 25 9.24 19.91 -13.26
N VAL A 26 10.45 19.47 -12.86
CA VAL A 26 10.99 18.17 -13.23
C VAL A 26 10.17 17.03 -12.62
N LEU A 27 9.81 17.13 -11.34
CA LEU A 27 9.01 16.10 -10.65
C LEU A 27 7.61 15.95 -11.26
N VAL A 28 6.93 17.09 -11.51
CA VAL A 28 5.61 17.08 -12.17
C VAL A 28 5.71 16.54 -13.59
N GLY A 29 6.76 16.91 -14.33
CA GLY A 29 7.02 16.37 -15.67
C GLY A 29 7.19 14.83 -15.65
N ARG A 30 7.98 14.29 -14.72
CA ARG A 30 8.18 12.85 -14.53
C ARG A 30 6.87 12.17 -14.12
N LYS A 31 6.12 12.73 -13.16
CA LYS A 31 4.82 12.21 -12.75
C LYS A 31 3.86 12.11 -13.94
N ARG A 32 3.70 13.18 -14.73
CA ARG A 32 2.84 13.18 -15.92
C ARG A 32 3.29 12.21 -17.00
N ALA A 33 4.60 12.05 -17.21
CA ALA A 33 5.13 11.06 -18.15
C ALA A 33 4.83 9.64 -17.68
N PHE A 34 4.98 9.36 -16.39
CA PHE A 34 4.62 8.08 -15.79
C PHE A 34 3.12 7.80 -15.94
N GLU A 35 2.25 8.75 -15.57
CA GLU A 35 0.79 8.64 -15.69
C GLU A 35 0.34 8.36 -17.12
N ARG A 36 0.97 8.97 -18.14
CA ARG A 36 0.64 8.74 -19.55
C ARG A 36 1.02 7.35 -20.05
N ASN A 37 2.10 6.80 -19.52
CA ASN A 37 2.67 5.53 -20.00
C ASN A 37 2.26 4.34 -19.15
N SER A 38 1.66 4.56 -17.98
CA SER A 38 1.26 3.51 -17.05
C SER A 38 -0.26 3.33 -17.08
N ARG A 39 -0.69 2.07 -17.19
CA ARG A 39 -2.09 1.69 -17.00
C ARG A 39 -2.26 1.21 -15.57
N SER A 40 -3.33 1.66 -14.91
CA SER A 40 -3.73 1.19 -13.60
C SER A 40 -4.86 0.19 -13.69
N ILE A 41 -4.92 -0.68 -12.72
CA ILE A 41 -6.12 -1.43 -12.39
C ILE A 41 -7.11 -0.43 -11.76
N ARG A 42 -8.32 -0.37 -12.28
CA ARG A 42 -9.41 0.37 -11.62
C ARG A 42 -10.04 -0.54 -10.58
N HIS A 43 -9.81 -0.22 -9.32
CA HIS A 43 -10.35 -1.01 -8.23
C HIS A 43 -11.83 -0.72 -8.00
N VAL A 44 -12.56 -1.72 -7.52
CA VAL A 44 -13.95 -1.60 -7.08
C VAL A 44 -13.96 -1.02 -5.69
N VAL A 45 -14.45 0.20 -5.52
CA VAL A 45 -14.46 0.92 -4.23
C VAL A 45 -15.79 0.83 -3.49
N ASP A 46 -16.88 0.51 -4.20
CA ASP A 46 -18.26 0.45 -3.66
C ASP A 46 -18.61 -0.93 -3.07
N GLY A 47 -17.63 -1.79 -2.81
CA GLY A 47 -17.86 -3.11 -2.24
C GLY A 47 -18.00 -3.10 -0.72
N GLU A 48 -18.57 -4.19 -0.19
CA GLU A 48 -18.88 -4.31 1.24
C GLU A 48 -17.67 -4.65 2.11
N LEU A 49 -16.56 -5.16 1.55
CA LEU A 49 -15.43 -5.66 2.35
C LEU A 49 -14.81 -4.56 3.19
N LEU A 50 -14.61 -3.38 2.63
CA LEU A 50 -14.08 -2.22 3.35
C LEU A 50 -15.03 -1.76 4.47
N SER A 51 -16.35 -1.74 4.21
CA SER A 51 -17.34 -1.35 5.22
C SER A 51 -17.44 -2.37 6.35
N ARG A 52 -17.42 -3.66 6.04
CA ARG A 52 -17.35 -4.75 7.03
C ARG A 52 -16.11 -4.65 7.89
N PHE A 53 -14.94 -4.41 7.27
CA PHE A 53 -13.69 -4.19 8.01
C PHE A 53 -13.79 -3.03 8.98
N THR A 54 -14.20 -1.85 8.51
CA THR A 54 -14.27 -0.65 9.35
C THR A 54 -15.27 -0.77 10.50
N SER A 55 -16.36 -1.51 10.28
CA SER A 55 -17.38 -1.79 11.31
C SER A 55 -16.93 -2.82 12.34
N ALA A 56 -16.03 -3.73 11.97
CA ALA A 56 -15.49 -4.77 12.85
C ALA A 56 -14.33 -4.30 13.73
N LEU A 57 -13.77 -3.10 13.47
CA LEU A 57 -12.68 -2.56 14.27
C LEU A 57 -13.14 -2.33 15.73
N PRO A 58 -12.29 -2.70 16.73
CA PRO A 58 -12.61 -2.50 18.15
C PRO A 58 -12.57 -1.04 18.61
N PHE A 59 -12.33 -0.11 17.69
CA PHE A 59 -12.26 1.34 17.92
C PHE A 59 -12.78 2.09 16.69
N PRO A 60 -13.36 3.27 16.85
CA PRO A 60 -13.78 4.09 15.73
C PRO A 60 -12.58 4.70 15.01
N LEU A 61 -12.66 4.77 13.68
CA LEU A 61 -11.67 5.51 12.88
C LEU A 61 -11.69 7.00 13.26
N THR A 62 -10.51 7.61 13.34
CA THR A 62 -10.39 9.06 13.48
C THR A 62 -10.86 9.78 12.21
N GLY A 63 -11.21 11.07 12.33
CA GLY A 63 -11.56 11.87 11.15
C GLY A 63 -10.46 11.94 10.10
N ALA A 64 -9.18 11.94 10.53
CA ALA A 64 -8.03 11.92 9.62
C ALA A 64 -7.93 10.58 8.87
N GLN A 65 -8.06 9.45 9.57
CA GLN A 65 -8.03 8.13 8.95
C GLN A 65 -9.14 7.95 7.93
N ARG A 66 -10.38 8.37 8.25
CA ARG A 66 -11.51 8.33 7.29
C ARG A 66 -11.21 9.11 6.02
N ARG A 67 -10.78 10.36 6.15
CA ARG A 67 -10.42 11.19 4.99
C ARG A 67 -9.35 10.55 4.12
N VAL A 68 -8.30 10.01 4.74
CA VAL A 68 -7.19 9.38 4.00
C VAL A 68 -7.64 8.09 3.30
N ILE A 69 -8.49 7.28 3.93
CA ILE A 69 -9.07 6.08 3.31
C ILE A 69 -9.95 6.47 2.11
N GLU A 70 -10.78 7.52 2.25
CA GLU A 70 -11.60 8.04 1.13
C GLU A 70 -10.73 8.54 -0.03
N GLU A 71 -9.66 9.29 0.26
CA GLU A 71 -8.71 9.78 -0.74
C GLU A 71 -7.99 8.62 -1.46
N ILE A 72 -7.53 7.61 -0.71
CA ILE A 72 -6.91 6.41 -1.27
C ILE A 72 -7.89 5.64 -2.15
N SER A 73 -9.12 5.45 -1.68
CA SER A 73 -10.17 4.78 -2.45
C SER A 73 -10.47 5.53 -3.75
N HIS A 74 -10.54 6.86 -3.70
CA HIS A 74 -10.71 7.68 -4.89
C HIS A 74 -9.57 7.51 -5.90
N ASP A 75 -8.32 7.53 -5.43
CA ASP A 75 -7.14 7.32 -6.28
C ASP A 75 -7.13 5.91 -6.89
N LEU A 76 -7.47 4.88 -6.11
CA LEU A 76 -7.52 3.48 -6.58
C LEU A 76 -8.64 3.24 -7.60
N ALA A 77 -9.73 4.00 -7.55
CA ALA A 77 -10.78 3.99 -8.58
C ALA A 77 -10.35 4.69 -9.89
N GLY A 78 -9.25 5.43 -9.84
CA GLY A 78 -8.72 6.20 -10.96
C GLY A 78 -8.13 5.36 -12.09
N ALA A 79 -7.82 6.03 -13.20
CA ALA A 79 -7.21 5.41 -14.37
C ALA A 79 -5.67 5.34 -14.29
N HIS A 80 -5.09 5.98 -13.31
CA HIS A 80 -3.63 6.09 -13.13
C HIS A 80 -3.17 5.40 -11.86
N PRO A 81 -1.96 4.80 -11.85
CA PRO A 81 -1.41 4.17 -10.67
C PRO A 81 -1.29 5.17 -9.52
N MET A 82 -1.78 4.78 -8.34
CA MET A 82 -1.64 5.59 -7.14
C MET A 82 -0.20 5.52 -6.61
N HIS A 83 0.41 6.68 -6.41
CA HIS A 83 1.67 6.85 -5.68
C HIS A 83 1.43 7.82 -4.53
N ARG A 84 1.25 7.30 -3.33
CA ARG A 84 0.88 8.10 -2.17
C ARG A 84 1.81 7.81 -1.00
N LEU A 85 2.33 8.87 -0.38
CA LEU A 85 3.07 8.77 0.87
C LEU A 85 2.11 9.02 2.05
N LEU A 86 1.98 8.02 2.92
CA LEU A 86 1.21 8.13 4.15
C LEU A 86 2.15 8.52 5.30
N GLN A 87 1.96 9.71 5.83
CA GLN A 87 2.72 10.22 6.98
C GLN A 87 1.84 10.32 8.22
N GLY A 88 2.43 10.08 9.38
CA GLY A 88 1.78 10.19 10.68
C GLY A 88 2.71 9.71 11.79
N ASP A 89 2.44 10.13 13.01
CA ASP A 89 3.22 9.74 14.20
C ASP A 89 3.16 8.23 14.46
N VAL A 90 4.08 7.74 15.29
CA VAL A 90 4.02 6.37 15.81
C VAL A 90 2.72 6.20 16.59
N GLY A 91 2.01 5.11 16.32
CA GLY A 91 0.70 4.86 16.96
C GLY A 91 -0.49 5.59 16.33
N SER A 92 -0.32 6.40 15.28
CA SER A 92 -1.43 7.08 14.59
C SER A 92 -2.38 6.15 13.83
N GLY A 93 -2.09 4.84 13.78
CA GLY A 93 -2.91 3.83 13.12
C GLY A 93 -2.70 3.76 11.60
N LYS A 94 -1.51 4.08 11.10
CA LYS A 94 -1.16 3.92 9.67
C LYS A 94 -1.46 2.52 9.12
N THR A 95 -1.26 1.50 9.94
CA THR A 95 -1.53 0.10 9.57
C THR A 95 -2.99 -0.14 9.21
N VAL A 96 -3.94 0.49 9.92
CA VAL A 96 -5.38 0.37 9.60
C VAL A 96 -5.68 0.96 8.22
N VAL A 97 -5.06 2.09 7.88
CA VAL A 97 -5.18 2.72 6.55
C VAL A 97 -4.56 1.85 5.46
N ALA A 98 -3.40 1.25 5.73
CA ALA A 98 -2.72 0.33 4.83
C ALA A 98 -3.59 -0.92 4.55
N VAL A 99 -4.17 -1.51 5.60
CA VAL A 99 -5.12 -2.63 5.47
C VAL A 99 -6.33 -2.22 4.63
N ALA A 100 -6.93 -1.07 4.91
CA ALA A 100 -8.07 -0.56 4.14
C ALA A 100 -7.74 -0.44 2.64
N ALA A 101 -6.55 0.06 2.28
CA ALA A 101 -6.10 0.14 0.90
C ALA A 101 -5.95 -1.24 0.24
N MET A 102 -5.36 -2.21 0.94
CA MET A 102 -5.25 -3.59 0.45
C MET A 102 -6.62 -4.27 0.29
N LEU A 103 -7.56 -4.01 1.20
CA LEU A 103 -8.91 -4.56 1.12
C LEU A 103 -9.70 -4.00 -0.07
N VAL A 104 -9.45 -2.76 -0.50
CA VAL A 104 -9.99 -2.22 -1.76
C VAL A 104 -9.50 -3.04 -2.96
N ALA A 105 -8.24 -3.46 -2.97
CA ALA A 105 -7.73 -4.35 -4.01
C ALA A 105 -8.40 -5.74 -3.95
N VAL A 106 -8.47 -6.33 -2.77
CA VAL A 106 -9.04 -7.67 -2.54
C VAL A 106 -10.51 -7.73 -2.95
N GLN A 107 -11.29 -6.71 -2.62
CA GLN A 107 -12.68 -6.57 -3.02
C GLN A 107 -12.86 -6.55 -4.56
N GLY A 108 -11.86 -6.04 -5.29
CA GLY A 108 -11.76 -6.08 -6.74
C GLY A 108 -11.15 -7.38 -7.32
N LYS A 109 -10.97 -8.43 -6.51
CA LYS A 109 -10.33 -9.71 -6.88
C LYS A 109 -8.85 -9.55 -7.25
N HIS A 110 -8.16 -8.60 -6.61
CA HIS A 110 -6.72 -8.42 -6.71
C HIS A 110 -6.06 -8.69 -5.37
N GLN A 111 -4.76 -8.94 -5.40
CA GLN A 111 -3.97 -9.22 -4.21
C GLN A 111 -3.36 -7.94 -3.63
N GLY A 112 -3.26 -7.88 -2.30
CA GLY A 112 -2.52 -6.86 -1.58
C GLY A 112 -1.17 -7.38 -1.10
N ALA A 113 -0.14 -6.54 -1.14
CA ALA A 113 1.17 -6.87 -0.57
C ALA A 113 1.63 -5.79 0.40
N LEU A 114 2.18 -6.19 1.56
CA LEU A 114 2.83 -5.29 2.49
C LEU A 114 4.29 -5.70 2.68
N MET A 115 5.20 -4.80 2.34
CA MET A 115 6.63 -5.00 2.49
C MET A 115 7.17 -4.25 3.70
N ALA A 116 7.78 -4.97 4.63
CA ALA A 116 8.44 -4.44 5.81
C ALA A 116 9.97 -4.55 5.68
N PRO A 117 10.74 -3.64 6.29
CA PRO A 117 12.20 -3.61 6.15
C PRO A 117 12.91 -4.75 6.89
N THR A 118 12.27 -5.36 7.88
CA THR A 118 12.85 -6.45 8.67
C THR A 118 11.84 -7.57 8.88
N GLU A 119 12.36 -8.78 9.12
CA GLU A 119 11.52 -9.95 9.41
C GLU A 119 10.67 -9.78 10.67
N VAL A 120 11.23 -9.16 11.71
CA VAL A 120 10.50 -8.89 12.95
C VAL A 120 9.30 -7.98 12.71
N LEU A 121 9.47 -6.91 11.91
CA LEU A 121 8.36 -6.03 11.55
C LEU A 121 7.35 -6.74 10.65
N ALA A 122 7.80 -7.58 9.72
CA ALA A 122 6.90 -8.38 8.89
C ALA A 122 6.06 -9.34 9.74
N GLU A 123 6.67 -10.03 10.71
CA GLU A 123 5.97 -10.91 11.66
C GLU A 123 4.97 -10.12 12.53
N GLN A 124 5.35 -8.93 13.02
CA GLN A 124 4.45 -8.05 13.78
C GLN A 124 3.26 -7.58 12.94
N HIS A 125 3.49 -7.16 11.70
CA HIS A 125 2.42 -6.79 10.78
C HIS A 125 1.53 -7.98 10.46
N PHE A 126 2.11 -9.15 10.21
CA PHE A 126 1.36 -10.37 9.95
C PHE A 126 0.40 -10.71 11.11
N ALA A 127 0.91 -10.77 12.34
CA ALA A 127 0.09 -11.04 13.51
C ALA A 127 -1.01 -9.99 13.72
N GLY A 128 -0.66 -8.70 13.59
CA GLY A 128 -1.61 -7.60 13.77
C GLY A 128 -2.68 -7.55 12.69
N ILE A 129 -2.30 -7.72 11.42
CA ILE A 129 -3.22 -7.66 10.29
C ILE A 129 -4.13 -8.89 10.28
N THR A 130 -3.60 -10.10 10.49
CA THR A 130 -4.42 -11.31 10.59
C THR A 130 -5.54 -11.14 11.63
N LYS A 131 -5.19 -10.59 12.80
CA LYS A 131 -6.19 -10.31 13.84
C LYS A 131 -7.21 -9.24 13.42
N MET A 132 -6.79 -8.20 12.68
CA MET A 132 -7.69 -7.13 12.23
C MET A 132 -8.68 -7.60 11.17
N VAL A 133 -8.32 -8.57 10.35
CA VAL A 133 -9.17 -9.08 9.26
C VAL A 133 -9.86 -10.40 9.62
N GLU A 134 -9.72 -10.86 10.87
CA GLU A 134 -10.37 -12.06 11.37
C GLU A 134 -11.89 -11.98 11.19
N GLY A 135 -12.49 -13.05 10.63
CA GLY A 135 -13.91 -13.10 10.34
C GLY A 135 -14.34 -12.42 9.04
N LEU A 136 -13.47 -11.70 8.35
CA LEU A 136 -13.77 -11.19 7.02
C LEU A 136 -13.81 -12.34 6.00
N GLN A 137 -14.76 -12.24 5.09
CA GLN A 137 -14.94 -13.21 4.01
C GLN A 137 -14.87 -12.52 2.66
N VAL A 138 -14.37 -13.23 1.68
CA VAL A 138 -14.25 -12.80 0.28
C VAL A 138 -15.00 -13.77 -0.63
N PRO A 139 -15.59 -13.29 -1.73
CA PRO A 139 -16.25 -14.14 -2.70
C PRO A 139 -15.29 -15.19 -3.26
N ASP A 140 -15.73 -16.43 -3.27
CA ASP A 140 -15.01 -17.56 -3.85
C ASP A 140 -15.92 -18.30 -4.83
N PRO A 141 -15.72 -18.12 -6.15
CA PRO A 141 -16.60 -18.75 -7.16
C PRO A 141 -16.49 -20.28 -7.18
N ASP A 142 -15.40 -20.83 -6.64
CA ASP A 142 -15.18 -22.28 -6.57
C ASP A 142 -15.78 -22.92 -5.30
N ASN A 143 -16.26 -22.08 -4.37
CA ASN A 143 -16.91 -22.52 -3.16
C ASN A 143 -18.43 -22.61 -3.33
N LEU A 144 -19.00 -23.75 -3.03
CA LEU A 144 -20.45 -24.00 -3.11
C LEU A 144 -21.29 -22.99 -2.30
N PHE A 145 -20.73 -22.40 -1.25
CA PHE A 145 -21.34 -21.39 -0.39
C PHE A 145 -21.02 -19.95 -0.80
N GLY A 146 -20.24 -19.76 -1.85
CA GLY A 146 -19.96 -18.45 -2.45
C GLY A 146 -18.92 -17.59 -1.76
N ASP A 147 -18.56 -17.85 -0.50
CA ASP A 147 -17.60 -17.08 0.26
C ASP A 147 -16.56 -17.99 0.94
N ARG A 148 -15.34 -17.47 1.10
CA ARG A 148 -14.26 -18.07 1.89
C ARG A 148 -13.63 -17.06 2.85
N PRO A 149 -12.97 -17.49 3.93
CA PRO A 149 -12.21 -16.60 4.78
C PRO A 149 -11.12 -15.83 3.98
N LEU A 150 -10.95 -14.55 4.29
CA LEU A 150 -9.84 -13.76 3.77
C LEU A 150 -8.53 -14.35 4.26
N ARG A 151 -7.61 -14.61 3.32
CA ARG A 151 -6.35 -15.30 3.62
C ARG A 151 -5.17 -14.34 3.60
N VAL A 152 -4.49 -14.26 4.75
CA VAL A 152 -3.25 -13.50 4.93
C VAL A 152 -2.10 -14.48 5.11
N GLU A 153 -0.99 -14.28 4.41
CA GLU A 153 0.20 -15.12 4.53
C GLU A 153 1.48 -14.30 4.73
N LEU A 154 2.48 -14.93 5.35
CA LEU A 154 3.80 -14.35 5.59
C LEU A 154 4.82 -14.97 4.64
N LEU A 155 5.60 -14.12 3.96
CA LEU A 155 6.71 -14.54 3.11
C LEU A 155 7.98 -13.77 3.44
N THR A 156 8.87 -14.40 4.21
CA THR A 156 10.21 -13.88 4.57
C THR A 156 11.27 -14.89 4.17
N SER A 157 12.55 -14.55 4.36
CA SER A 157 13.65 -15.48 4.10
C SER A 157 13.65 -16.72 5.04
N ARG A 158 12.95 -16.64 6.18
CA ARG A 158 12.77 -17.77 7.10
C ARG A 158 11.74 -18.79 6.62
N VAL A 159 10.84 -18.39 5.73
CA VAL A 159 9.89 -19.31 5.13
C VAL A 159 10.61 -20.12 4.05
N THR A 160 10.90 -21.38 4.34
CA THR A 160 11.73 -22.23 3.48
C THR A 160 11.03 -23.55 3.15
N GLY A 161 11.65 -24.34 2.29
CA GLY A 161 11.22 -25.72 1.99
C GLY A 161 9.84 -25.82 1.38
N GLU A 162 9.04 -26.74 1.92
CA GLU A 162 7.69 -27.03 1.44
C GLU A 162 6.73 -25.86 1.66
N LYS A 163 6.79 -25.22 2.83
CA LYS A 163 5.93 -24.06 3.15
C LYS A 163 6.16 -22.90 2.18
N ARG A 164 7.42 -22.64 1.79
CA ARG A 164 7.70 -21.60 0.78
C ARG A 164 7.10 -21.94 -0.57
N ARG A 165 7.20 -23.21 -0.99
CA ARG A 165 6.61 -23.66 -2.26
C ARG A 165 5.09 -23.53 -2.27
N GLU A 166 4.44 -23.90 -1.16
CA GLU A 166 3.00 -23.75 -0.97
C GLU A 166 2.59 -22.27 -1.08
N VAL A 167 3.22 -21.37 -0.31
CA VAL A 167 2.91 -19.93 -0.35
C VAL A 167 3.12 -19.35 -1.74
N LEU A 168 4.19 -19.72 -2.45
CA LEU A 168 4.44 -19.25 -3.82
C LEU A 168 3.39 -19.76 -4.82
N ALA A 169 2.98 -21.01 -4.69
CA ALA A 169 1.91 -21.59 -5.52
C ALA A 169 0.57 -20.90 -5.27
N ASP A 170 0.25 -20.65 -4.01
CA ASP A 170 -0.99 -19.99 -3.59
C ASP A 170 -1.04 -18.50 -3.96
N LEU A 171 0.11 -17.81 -3.97
CA LEU A 171 0.22 -16.46 -4.53
C LEU A 171 -0.03 -16.46 -6.05
N ALA A 172 0.58 -17.40 -6.74
CA ALA A 172 0.44 -17.50 -8.20
C ALA A 172 -0.96 -17.94 -8.64
N SER A 173 -1.69 -18.70 -7.82
CA SER A 173 -3.08 -19.09 -8.07
C SER A 173 -4.12 -18.02 -7.67
N GLY A 174 -3.74 -17.03 -6.84
CA GLY A 174 -4.66 -16.05 -6.28
C GLY A 174 -5.42 -16.54 -5.04
N SER A 175 -5.01 -17.66 -4.44
CA SER A 175 -5.60 -18.19 -3.22
C SER A 175 -5.21 -17.41 -1.96
N ILE A 176 -4.16 -16.57 -2.03
CA ILE A 176 -3.76 -15.63 -0.99
C ILE A 176 -4.26 -14.24 -1.39
N ASP A 177 -5.00 -13.58 -0.49
CA ASP A 177 -5.54 -12.23 -0.71
C ASP A 177 -4.55 -11.15 -0.32
N VAL A 178 -3.86 -11.34 0.81
CA VAL A 178 -2.87 -10.40 1.33
C VAL A 178 -1.60 -11.15 1.70
N VAL A 179 -0.48 -10.69 1.21
CA VAL A 179 0.84 -11.21 1.62
C VAL A 179 1.64 -10.14 2.33
N ILE A 180 2.28 -10.52 3.43
CA ILE A 180 3.16 -9.65 4.20
C ILE A 180 4.56 -10.25 4.16
N GLY A 181 5.57 -9.45 3.93
CA GLY A 181 6.93 -9.98 3.88
C GLY A 181 8.00 -8.90 3.89
N THR A 182 9.21 -9.32 3.58
CA THR A 182 10.37 -8.45 3.43
C THR A 182 10.72 -8.33 1.94
N HIS A 183 11.96 -7.94 1.63
CA HIS A 183 12.49 -8.02 0.26
C HIS A 183 12.33 -9.41 -0.40
N ALA A 184 11.98 -10.44 0.36
CA ALA A 184 11.64 -11.76 -0.18
C ALA A 184 10.46 -11.71 -1.16
N LEU A 185 9.58 -10.69 -1.08
CA LEU A 185 8.44 -10.49 -1.98
C LEU A 185 8.84 -10.04 -3.39
N ILE A 186 10.02 -9.45 -3.55
CA ILE A 186 10.52 -8.97 -4.86
C ILE A 186 11.62 -9.87 -5.45
N GLN A 187 11.90 -11.03 -4.81
CA GLN A 187 12.86 -12.01 -5.33
C GLN A 187 12.33 -12.75 -6.56
N GLU A 188 13.24 -13.23 -7.37
CA GLU A 188 12.90 -14.10 -8.50
C GLU A 188 12.10 -15.33 -8.06
N GLY A 189 11.09 -15.67 -8.84
CA GLY A 189 10.18 -16.80 -8.56
C GLY A 189 8.95 -16.43 -7.73
N VAL A 190 8.82 -15.19 -7.23
CA VAL A 190 7.58 -14.71 -6.63
C VAL A 190 6.67 -14.16 -7.73
N ASN A 191 5.57 -14.83 -7.96
CA ASN A 191 4.57 -14.43 -8.94
C ASN A 191 3.24 -14.22 -8.26
N PHE A 192 2.55 -13.15 -8.60
CA PHE A 192 1.19 -12.85 -8.18
C PHE A 192 0.22 -13.17 -9.30
N ALA A 193 -0.94 -13.73 -8.97
CA ALA A 193 -2.02 -13.89 -9.95
C ALA A 193 -2.52 -12.53 -10.44
N SER A 194 -2.73 -11.59 -9.52
CA SER A 194 -3.17 -10.23 -9.84
C SER A 194 -2.85 -9.27 -8.69
N LEU A 195 -1.66 -8.69 -8.70
CA LEU A 195 -1.24 -7.72 -7.68
C LEU A 195 -1.90 -6.35 -7.92
N GLY A 196 -2.71 -5.88 -6.97
CA GLY A 196 -3.45 -4.62 -7.07
C GLY A 196 -2.85 -3.48 -6.28
N VAL A 197 -2.44 -3.72 -5.03
CA VAL A 197 -1.89 -2.70 -4.14
C VAL A 197 -0.64 -3.20 -3.44
N VAL A 198 0.38 -2.36 -3.42
CA VAL A 198 1.61 -2.58 -2.63
C VAL A 198 1.74 -1.48 -1.60
N VAL A 199 1.95 -1.89 -0.35
CA VAL A 199 2.29 -1.00 0.76
C VAL A 199 3.74 -1.26 1.16
N ILE A 200 4.54 -0.20 1.24
CA ILE A 200 5.93 -0.27 1.70
C ILE A 200 6.02 0.48 3.02
N ASP A 201 6.27 -0.26 4.10
CA ASP A 201 6.46 0.33 5.42
C ASP A 201 7.91 0.78 5.60
N GLU A 202 8.12 1.92 6.30
CA GLU A 202 9.46 2.46 6.57
C GLU A 202 10.36 2.57 5.31
N GLN A 203 9.80 3.09 4.21
CA GLN A 203 10.46 3.17 2.89
C GLN A 203 11.90 3.69 2.93
N HIS A 204 12.22 4.59 3.87
CA HIS A 204 13.56 5.17 4.02
C HIS A 204 14.64 4.16 4.45
N ARG A 205 14.24 2.96 4.92
CA ARG A 205 15.15 1.86 5.29
C ARG A 205 15.49 0.93 4.14
N PHE A 206 14.80 1.08 3.01
CA PHE A 206 15.14 0.37 1.78
C PHE A 206 16.18 1.17 1.00
N GLY A 207 17.20 0.51 0.46
CA GLY A 207 18.24 1.15 -0.35
C GLY A 207 17.71 1.76 -1.65
N VAL A 208 18.49 2.63 -2.27
CA VAL A 208 18.09 3.42 -3.46
C VAL A 208 17.88 2.57 -4.72
N GLU A 209 18.29 1.30 -4.72
CA GLU A 209 18.25 0.38 -5.87
C GLU A 209 17.16 -0.71 -5.78
N GLN A 210 16.15 -0.52 -4.92
CA GLN A 210 15.05 -1.50 -4.78
C GLN A 210 13.74 -0.98 -5.30
#